data_95b4d497ce7d5fe08d886311cab1ff18
#
_entry.id   95b4d497ce7d5fe08d886311cab1ff18
#
_cell.length_a   1.000
_cell.length_b   1.000
_cell.length_c   1.000
_cell.angle_alpha   90.00
_cell.angle_beta   90.00
_cell.angle_gamma   90.00
#
_symmetry.space_group_name_H-M   'P 1'
#
loop_
_entity.id
_entity.type
_entity.pdbx_description
1 polymer ?
#
loop_
_entity_poly.entity_id
_entity_poly.type
_entity_poly.pdbx_seq_one_letter_code
_entity_poly.pdbx_strand_id
1 'polypeptide(L)'
;MKKVFVLAVMSITSATAFAQVPYWGGTVGEGKVYGYTSVKFRPGVNAVQNYTTLQFGITDWFSLGTDLSISKDYSDHGLYVRFGKKWNKWISTGIQTSYMSNLRDNYKFSNVNTGLLFNGFILPSGYLTWTSNTWMTFNRDGNHTFEHWLYLGSNIVFNEDHSLYPMIGIVHDWKFQNPVDLAVGAWYTWKNYSVYLWGNDFFKDNPRVTVAIDFTF
;
A
#
# COMPACT_ATOMS: atom_id res chain seq x y z
N MET A 1 -38.23 -3.20 15.51
CA MET A 1 -37.62 -2.40 14.46
C MET A 1 -36.51 -1.45 14.96
N LYS A 2 -36.68 -0.69 16.08
CA LYS A 2 -35.61 0.23 16.56
C LYS A 2 -34.29 -0.44 16.99
N LYS A 3 -34.33 -1.66 17.53
CA LYS A 3 -33.12 -2.39 17.96
C LYS A 3 -32.26 -2.92 16.81
N VAL A 4 -32.86 -3.25 15.67
CA VAL A 4 -32.16 -3.71 14.46
C VAL A 4 -31.44 -2.55 13.80
N PHE A 5 -32.04 -1.35 13.84
CA PHE A 5 -31.44 -0.14 13.28
C PHE A 5 -30.21 0.32 14.07
N VAL A 6 -30.23 0.22 15.40
CA VAL A 6 -29.08 0.53 16.28
C VAL A 6 -27.94 -0.46 16.06
N LEU A 7 -28.22 -1.76 15.89
CA LEU A 7 -27.20 -2.76 15.57
C LEU A 7 -26.59 -2.54 14.16
N ALA A 8 -27.38 -2.15 13.18
CA ALA A 8 -26.91 -1.82 11.84
C ALA A 8 -26.04 -0.55 11.84
N VAL A 9 -26.42 0.47 12.59
CA VAL A 9 -25.63 1.70 12.75
C VAL A 9 -24.34 1.45 13.54
N MET A 10 -24.37 0.62 14.59
CA MET A 10 -23.17 0.21 15.32
C MET A 10 -22.22 -0.65 14.50
N SER A 11 -22.75 -1.49 13.60
CA SER A 11 -21.91 -2.29 12.70
C SER A 11 -21.28 -1.45 11.58
N ILE A 12 -21.91 -0.37 11.16
CA ILE A 12 -21.34 0.58 10.18
C ILE A 12 -20.25 1.44 10.82
N THR A 13 -20.45 1.92 12.05
CA THR A 13 -19.44 2.73 12.77
C THR A 13 -18.21 1.93 13.20
N SER A 14 -18.37 0.64 13.53
CA SER A 14 -17.23 -0.23 13.85
C SER A 14 -16.42 -0.65 12.61
N ALA A 15 -17.02 -0.68 11.42
CA ALA A 15 -16.32 -0.99 10.17
C ALA A 15 -15.42 0.17 9.69
N THR A 16 -15.77 1.42 9.99
CA THR A 16 -15.03 2.60 9.54
C THR A 16 -13.76 2.86 10.35
N ALA A 17 -13.72 2.49 11.63
CA ALA A 17 -12.53 2.69 12.49
C ALA A 17 -11.35 1.73 12.16
N PHE A 18 -11.57 0.66 11.40
CA PHE A 18 -10.55 -0.33 11.04
C PHE A 18 -10.09 -0.28 9.57
N ALA A 19 -10.61 0.65 8.79
CA ALA A 19 -10.36 0.73 7.35
C ALA A 19 -8.99 1.36 6.97
N GLN A 20 -8.13 1.65 7.95
CA GLN A 20 -7.04 2.61 7.73
C GLN A 20 -5.63 2.03 7.72
N VAL A 21 -5.48 0.74 7.90
CA VAL A 21 -4.24 0.09 7.48
C VAL A 21 -4.35 -0.06 5.97
N PRO A 22 -3.41 0.48 5.17
CA PRO A 22 -3.44 0.31 3.73
C PRO A 22 -3.72 -1.15 3.41
N TYR A 23 -4.57 -1.43 2.43
CA TYR A 23 -5.10 -2.75 2.06
C TYR A 23 -4.02 -3.77 1.68
N TRP A 24 -2.97 -3.88 2.47
CA TRP A 24 -1.81 -4.66 2.11
C TRP A 24 -2.12 -6.14 2.02
N GLY A 25 -2.97 -6.69 2.90
CA GLY A 25 -3.39 -8.08 2.83
C GLY A 25 -4.82 -8.30 2.30
N GLY A 26 -5.62 -7.24 2.16
CA GLY A 26 -7.01 -7.32 1.71
C GLY A 26 -7.25 -6.73 0.32
N THR A 27 -8.53 -6.54 0.01
CA THR A 27 -9.00 -5.74 -1.12
C THR A 27 -9.69 -4.48 -0.60
N VAL A 28 -10.07 -3.59 -1.50
CA VAL A 28 -10.82 -2.37 -1.14
C VAL A 28 -12.23 -2.68 -0.63
N GLY A 29 -12.77 -3.87 -0.93
CA GLY A 29 -14.15 -4.29 -0.62
C GLY A 29 -15.11 -4.06 -1.77
N GLU A 30 -16.19 -4.84 -1.81
CA GLU A 30 -17.19 -4.80 -2.89
C GLU A 30 -17.81 -3.41 -3.03
N GLY A 31 -17.92 -2.94 -4.26
CA GLY A 31 -18.52 -1.65 -4.63
C GLY A 31 -17.70 -0.41 -4.23
N LYS A 32 -16.53 -0.56 -3.62
CA LYS A 32 -15.69 0.55 -3.19
C LYS A 32 -14.65 0.92 -4.24
N VAL A 33 -14.21 2.18 -4.18
CA VAL A 33 -13.13 2.74 -4.99
C VAL A 33 -12.02 3.23 -4.08
N TYR A 34 -10.80 2.85 -4.38
CA TYR A 34 -9.60 3.34 -3.74
C TYR A 34 -8.72 4.05 -4.75
N GLY A 35 -8.23 5.21 -4.41
CA GLY A 35 -7.24 5.94 -5.20
C GLY A 35 -6.06 6.33 -4.34
N TYR A 36 -4.88 6.29 -4.92
CA TYR A 36 -3.62 6.64 -4.27
C TYR A 36 -2.73 7.35 -5.27
N THR A 37 -2.06 8.41 -4.82
CA THR A 37 -0.98 9.05 -5.58
C THR A 37 0.17 9.40 -4.67
N SER A 38 1.39 9.20 -5.14
CA SER A 38 2.61 9.50 -4.39
C SER A 38 3.66 10.18 -5.24
N VAL A 39 4.47 11.01 -4.59
CA VAL A 39 5.72 11.53 -5.12
C VAL A 39 6.86 10.99 -4.26
N LYS A 40 7.79 10.29 -4.91
CA LYS A 40 9.01 9.77 -4.31
C LYS A 40 10.17 10.59 -4.83
N PHE A 41 11.04 11.03 -3.94
CA PHE A 41 12.23 11.79 -4.30
C PHE A 41 13.41 11.42 -3.40
N ARG A 42 14.63 11.71 -3.88
CA ARG A 42 15.86 11.56 -3.11
C ARG A 42 16.49 12.94 -2.98
N PRO A 43 16.58 13.52 -1.76
CA PRO A 43 17.27 14.77 -1.53
C PRO A 43 18.72 14.72 -2.07
N GLY A 44 19.15 15.77 -2.80
CA GLY A 44 20.49 15.81 -3.39
C GLY A 44 20.64 15.08 -4.73
N VAL A 45 19.64 14.36 -5.19
CA VAL A 45 19.63 13.69 -6.50
C VAL A 45 18.40 14.15 -7.28
N ASN A 46 18.58 14.52 -8.55
CA ASN A 46 17.45 14.91 -9.41
C ASN A 46 16.66 13.66 -9.89
N ALA A 47 16.13 12.90 -8.93
CA ALA A 47 15.36 11.69 -9.18
C ALA A 47 13.98 11.82 -8.49
N VAL A 48 12.97 12.10 -9.28
CA VAL A 48 11.58 12.18 -8.86
C VAL A 48 10.76 11.12 -9.59
N GLN A 49 9.95 10.40 -8.84
CA GLN A 49 8.99 9.43 -9.38
C GLN A 49 7.60 9.75 -8.84
N ASN A 50 6.63 9.85 -9.73
CA ASN A 50 5.21 9.81 -9.38
C ASN A 50 4.69 8.38 -9.57
N TYR A 51 3.85 7.93 -8.65
CA TYR A 51 3.09 6.69 -8.79
C TYR A 51 1.64 6.95 -8.38
N THR A 52 0.72 6.56 -9.25
CA THR A 52 -0.71 6.71 -9.04
C THR A 52 -1.40 5.37 -9.30
N THR A 53 -2.32 4.98 -8.44
CA THR A 53 -3.16 3.80 -8.63
C THR A 53 -4.62 4.12 -8.39
N LEU A 54 -5.48 3.44 -9.12
CA LEU A 54 -6.93 3.44 -8.92
C LEU A 54 -7.41 1.99 -8.87
N GLN A 55 -8.18 1.65 -7.84
CA GLN A 55 -8.63 0.29 -7.58
C GLN A 55 -10.15 0.27 -7.38
N PHE A 56 -10.79 -0.73 -7.95
CA PHE A 56 -12.22 -0.99 -7.86
C PHE A 56 -12.47 -2.35 -7.22
N GLY A 57 -13.24 -2.39 -6.15
CA GLY A 57 -13.67 -3.62 -5.49
C GLY A 57 -14.82 -4.27 -6.26
N ILE A 58 -14.56 -5.43 -6.83
CA ILE A 58 -15.56 -6.23 -7.54
C ILE A 58 -16.30 -7.15 -6.56
N THR A 59 -15.57 -7.71 -5.63
CA THR A 59 -16.08 -8.48 -4.48
C THR A 59 -15.24 -8.15 -3.26
N ASP A 60 -15.60 -8.67 -2.09
CA ASP A 60 -14.79 -8.50 -0.86
C ASP A 60 -13.39 -9.15 -0.92
N TRP A 61 -13.15 -10.01 -1.90
CA TRP A 61 -11.88 -10.73 -2.05
C TRP A 61 -11.17 -10.49 -3.39
N PHE A 62 -11.79 -9.74 -4.31
CA PHE A 62 -11.27 -9.46 -5.65
C PHE A 62 -11.43 -8.00 -6.04
N SER A 63 -10.37 -7.41 -6.56
CA SER A 63 -10.35 -6.05 -7.10
C SER A 63 -9.59 -6.00 -8.42
N LEU A 64 -9.99 -5.05 -9.26
CA LEU A 64 -9.28 -4.64 -10.46
C LEU A 64 -8.72 -3.24 -10.28
N GLY A 65 -7.62 -2.93 -10.93
CA GLY A 65 -7.07 -1.60 -10.85
C GLY A 65 -6.18 -1.23 -12.02
N THR A 66 -5.75 0.02 -11.99
CA THR A 66 -4.81 0.57 -12.96
C THR A 66 -3.73 1.34 -12.24
N ASP A 67 -2.50 1.22 -12.74
CA ASP A 67 -1.30 1.87 -12.23
C ASP A 67 -0.71 2.80 -13.27
N LEU A 68 -0.22 3.95 -12.83
CA LEU A 68 0.56 4.89 -13.62
C LEU A 68 1.83 5.23 -12.85
N SER A 69 2.99 4.99 -13.44
CA SER A 69 4.29 5.30 -12.85
C SER A 69 5.10 6.17 -13.80
N ILE A 70 5.43 7.37 -13.35
CA ILE A 70 6.12 8.38 -14.17
C ILE A 70 7.42 8.79 -13.47
N SER A 71 8.51 8.77 -14.22
CA SER A 71 9.80 9.34 -13.82
C SER A 71 10.45 10.06 -14.99
N LYS A 72 11.66 10.58 -14.77
CA LYS A 72 12.47 11.14 -15.85
C LYS A 72 12.75 10.11 -16.95
N ASP A 73 13.00 8.86 -16.58
CA ASP A 73 13.53 7.83 -17.48
C ASP A 73 12.44 6.93 -18.06
N TYR A 74 11.29 6.80 -17.40
CA TYR A 74 10.19 5.96 -17.84
C TYR A 74 8.82 6.55 -17.56
N SER A 75 7.82 6.05 -18.27
CA SER A 75 6.42 6.33 -18.05
C SER A 75 5.64 5.05 -18.32
N ASP A 76 5.28 4.33 -17.27
CA ASP A 76 4.63 3.04 -17.36
C ASP A 76 3.17 3.14 -16.92
N HIS A 77 2.29 2.52 -17.69
CA HIS A 77 0.88 2.35 -17.37
C HIS A 77 0.55 0.87 -17.34
N GLY A 78 -0.26 0.47 -16.40
CA GLY A 78 -0.61 -0.93 -16.24
C GLY A 78 -2.00 -1.18 -15.72
N LEU A 79 -2.40 -2.43 -15.89
CA LEU A 79 -3.59 -2.99 -15.27
C LEU A 79 -3.15 -4.04 -14.26
N TYR A 80 -3.83 -4.10 -13.13
CA TYR A 80 -3.59 -5.14 -12.15
C TYR A 80 -4.86 -5.82 -11.68
N VAL A 81 -4.67 -7.05 -11.23
CA VAL A 81 -5.65 -7.82 -10.48
C VAL A 81 -5.15 -8.00 -9.06
N ARG A 82 -6.04 -7.95 -8.09
CA ARG A 82 -5.75 -8.19 -6.70
C ARG A 82 -6.75 -9.16 -6.09
N PHE A 83 -6.24 -10.19 -5.49
CA PHE A 83 -6.98 -11.11 -4.65
C PHE A 83 -6.51 -10.93 -3.21
N GLY A 84 -7.44 -10.83 -2.28
CA GLY A 84 -7.09 -10.66 -0.88
C GLY A 84 -8.24 -11.03 0.03
N LYS A 85 -7.90 -11.50 1.22
CA LYS A 85 -8.89 -11.90 2.22
C LYS A 85 -8.41 -11.56 3.61
N LYS A 86 -9.29 -10.97 4.40
CA LYS A 86 -9.14 -10.87 5.85
C LYS A 86 -9.72 -12.13 6.48
N TRP A 87 -8.86 -13.03 6.92
CA TRP A 87 -9.29 -14.31 7.54
C TRP A 87 -9.82 -14.09 8.95
N ASN A 88 -9.15 -13.21 9.70
CA ASN A 88 -9.53 -12.79 11.05
C ASN A 88 -8.76 -11.50 11.40
N LYS A 89 -8.82 -11.06 12.66
CA LYS A 89 -8.08 -9.85 13.09
C LYS A 89 -6.56 -10.02 13.11
N TRP A 90 -6.04 -11.25 13.18
CA TRP A 90 -4.61 -11.52 13.28
C TRP A 90 -3.91 -11.63 11.93
N ILE A 91 -4.66 -11.96 10.88
CA ILE A 91 -4.08 -12.15 9.54
C ILE A 91 -5.05 -11.79 8.42
N SER A 92 -4.54 -11.00 7.51
CA SER A 92 -5.05 -10.80 6.16
C SER A 92 -3.97 -11.19 5.16
N THR A 93 -4.36 -11.76 4.03
CA THR A 93 -3.45 -12.17 2.97
C THR A 93 -3.93 -11.66 1.64
N GLY A 94 -2.99 -11.33 0.76
CA GLY A 94 -3.32 -10.91 -0.60
C GLY A 94 -2.19 -11.17 -1.58
N ILE A 95 -2.59 -11.25 -2.82
CA ILE A 95 -1.69 -11.26 -3.98
C ILE A 95 -2.18 -10.22 -4.98
N GLN A 96 -1.26 -9.43 -5.50
CA GLN A 96 -1.50 -8.47 -6.56
C GLN A 96 -0.54 -8.75 -7.70
N THR A 97 -1.03 -8.72 -8.93
CA THR A 97 -0.18 -8.82 -10.12
C THR A 97 -0.56 -7.73 -11.10
N SER A 98 0.43 -6.94 -11.52
CA SER A 98 0.30 -5.85 -12.49
C SER A 98 1.07 -6.19 -13.77
N TYR A 99 0.45 -5.95 -14.91
CA TYR A 99 1.10 -5.94 -16.21
C TYR A 99 1.34 -4.48 -16.62
N MET A 100 2.59 -4.08 -16.82
CA MET A 100 2.99 -2.71 -17.12
C MET A 100 3.51 -2.57 -18.54
N SER A 101 3.12 -1.48 -19.19
CA SER A 101 3.53 -1.10 -20.54
C SER A 101 4.15 0.29 -20.55
N ASN A 102 5.20 0.50 -21.30
CA ASN A 102 5.89 1.77 -21.41
C ASN A 102 5.17 2.70 -22.41
N LEU A 103 4.64 3.81 -21.92
CA LEU A 103 3.93 4.80 -22.74
C LEU A 103 4.84 5.52 -23.75
N ARG A 104 6.14 5.65 -23.43
CA ARG A 104 7.13 6.32 -24.31
C ARG A 104 7.66 5.39 -25.38
N ASP A 105 7.47 4.08 -25.27
CA ASP A 105 7.89 3.07 -26.24
C ASP A 105 6.68 2.34 -26.86
N ASN A 106 5.70 3.12 -27.33
CA ASN A 106 4.50 2.62 -28.01
C ASN A 106 3.78 1.49 -27.27
N TYR A 107 3.62 1.62 -25.94
CA TYR A 107 2.96 0.64 -25.08
C TYR A 107 3.61 -0.76 -25.08
N LYS A 108 4.89 -0.86 -25.43
CA LYS A 108 5.60 -2.13 -25.31
C LYS A 108 5.63 -2.58 -23.85
N PHE A 109 5.63 -3.87 -23.67
CA PHE A 109 5.78 -4.50 -22.36
C PHE A 109 6.99 -3.92 -21.62
N SER A 110 6.79 -3.50 -20.37
CA SER A 110 7.83 -2.99 -19.48
C SER A 110 8.18 -4.03 -18.43
N ASN A 111 7.21 -4.41 -17.60
CA ASN A 111 7.42 -5.37 -16.53
C ASN A 111 6.12 -6.03 -16.07
N VAL A 112 6.27 -7.14 -15.34
CA VAL A 112 5.23 -7.68 -14.46
C VAL A 112 5.67 -7.45 -13.03
N ASN A 113 4.81 -6.84 -12.22
CA ASN A 113 5.04 -6.64 -10.80
C ASN A 113 4.05 -7.48 -10.00
N THR A 114 4.56 -8.35 -9.12
CA THR A 114 3.73 -9.22 -8.26
C THR A 114 4.05 -8.95 -6.80
N GLY A 115 3.01 -8.69 -6.02
CA GLY A 115 3.08 -8.49 -4.57
C GLY A 115 2.43 -9.64 -3.81
N LEU A 116 3.13 -10.17 -2.81
CA LEU A 116 2.58 -11.03 -1.77
C LEU A 116 2.43 -10.20 -0.50
N LEU A 117 1.22 -10.09 0.01
CA LEU A 117 0.84 -9.08 0.97
C LEU A 117 0.23 -9.75 2.21
N PHE A 118 0.77 -9.44 3.37
CA PHE A 118 0.32 -9.98 4.65
C PHE A 118 0.27 -8.86 5.68
N ASN A 119 -0.78 -8.83 6.48
CA ASN A 119 -0.85 -7.93 7.63
C ASN A 119 -1.82 -8.45 8.68
N GLY A 120 -1.74 -7.91 9.88
CA GLY A 120 -2.63 -8.27 10.97
C GLY A 120 -2.31 -7.51 12.26
N PHE A 121 -3.08 -7.82 13.30
CA PHE A 121 -2.83 -7.30 14.63
C PHE A 121 -1.80 -8.16 15.37
N ILE A 122 -1.00 -7.54 16.24
CA ILE A 122 -0.15 -8.24 17.20
C ILE A 122 -0.87 -8.36 18.54
N LEU A 123 -1.64 -7.31 18.88
CA LEU A 123 -2.41 -7.26 20.13
C LEU A 123 -3.92 -7.31 19.84
N PRO A 124 -4.72 -7.94 20.75
CA PRO A 124 -6.18 -8.00 20.61
C PRO A 124 -6.87 -6.63 20.49
N SER A 125 -6.28 -5.62 21.11
CA SER A 125 -6.74 -4.22 21.06
C SER A 125 -6.66 -3.57 19.68
N GLY A 126 -5.85 -4.14 18.76
CA GLY A 126 -5.61 -3.56 17.45
C GLY A 126 -4.65 -2.37 17.42
N TYR A 127 -4.11 -1.96 18.58
CA TYR A 127 -3.17 -0.84 18.64
C TYR A 127 -1.84 -1.15 17.96
N LEU A 128 -1.37 -2.38 18.05
CA LEU A 128 -0.11 -2.79 17.41
C LEU A 128 -0.40 -3.76 16.27
N THR A 129 0.17 -3.46 15.11
CA THR A 129 -0.01 -4.22 13.88
C THR A 129 1.33 -4.62 13.29
N TRP A 130 1.31 -5.64 12.46
CA TRP A 130 2.43 -6.04 11.65
C TRP A 130 2.04 -6.09 10.18
N THR A 131 3.02 -5.87 9.30
CA THR A 131 2.85 -5.99 7.86
C THR A 131 4.11 -6.59 7.26
N SER A 132 3.92 -7.54 6.34
CA SER A 132 4.99 -8.22 5.62
C SER A 132 4.59 -8.27 4.14
N ASN A 133 5.33 -7.56 3.30
CA ASN A 133 5.06 -7.48 1.87
C ASN A 133 6.31 -7.90 1.08
N THR A 134 6.11 -8.75 0.09
CA THR A 134 7.16 -9.12 -0.86
C THR A 134 6.75 -8.64 -2.24
N TRP A 135 7.58 -7.82 -2.86
CA TRP A 135 7.38 -7.34 -4.21
C TRP A 135 8.42 -7.92 -5.15
N MET A 136 7.96 -8.50 -6.25
CA MET A 136 8.78 -9.11 -7.30
C MET A 136 8.48 -8.39 -8.60
N THR A 137 9.48 -7.75 -9.19
CA THR A 137 9.36 -7.08 -10.49
C THR A 137 10.19 -7.82 -11.53
N PHE A 138 9.52 -8.33 -12.55
CA PHE A 138 10.12 -9.04 -13.67
C PHE A 138 10.20 -8.09 -14.86
N ASN A 139 11.33 -7.44 -15.00
CA ASN A 139 11.57 -6.46 -16.06
C ASN A 139 11.87 -7.13 -17.40
N ARG A 140 11.51 -6.45 -18.48
CA ARG A 140 11.77 -6.89 -19.87
C ARG A 140 13.26 -7.11 -20.18
N ASP A 141 14.13 -6.32 -19.56
CA ASP A 141 15.59 -6.37 -19.76
C ASP A 141 16.30 -7.45 -18.93
N GLY A 142 15.54 -8.24 -18.17
CA GLY A 142 16.07 -9.28 -17.29
C GLY A 142 16.59 -8.80 -15.95
N ASN A 143 16.59 -7.50 -15.68
CA ASN A 143 16.96 -6.92 -14.38
C ASN A 143 15.82 -7.05 -13.36
N HIS A 144 15.60 -8.28 -12.89
CA HIS A 144 14.52 -8.55 -11.93
C HIS A 144 14.87 -8.03 -10.54
N THR A 145 13.88 -7.52 -9.82
CA THR A 145 14.02 -7.05 -8.44
C THR A 145 13.09 -7.80 -7.50
N PHE A 146 13.57 -8.01 -6.28
CA PHE A 146 12.83 -8.65 -5.20
C PHE A 146 13.04 -7.80 -3.95
N GLU A 147 11.97 -7.20 -3.43
CA GLU A 147 12.00 -6.41 -2.20
C GLU A 147 11.08 -7.05 -1.17
N HIS A 148 11.54 -7.14 0.06
CA HIS A 148 10.72 -7.54 1.20
C HIS A 148 10.64 -6.40 2.21
N TRP A 149 9.44 -6.07 2.62
CA TRP A 149 9.13 -5.01 3.55
C TRP A 149 8.47 -5.60 4.79
N LEU A 150 9.05 -5.38 5.95
CA LEU A 150 8.52 -5.81 7.23
C LEU A 150 8.34 -4.60 8.14
N TYR A 151 7.10 -4.34 8.60
CA TYR A 151 6.76 -3.17 9.38
C TYR A 151 5.98 -3.53 10.63
N LEU A 152 6.22 -2.73 11.67
CA LEU A 152 5.38 -2.62 12.84
C LEU A 152 4.73 -1.25 12.84
N GLY A 153 3.45 -1.17 13.15
CA GLY A 153 2.71 0.07 13.20
C GLY A 153 1.74 0.11 14.38
N SER A 154 1.32 1.31 14.72
CA SER A 154 0.37 1.55 15.81
C SER A 154 -0.81 2.37 15.31
N ASN A 155 -2.03 1.89 15.52
CA ASN A 155 -3.24 2.63 15.15
C ASN A 155 -3.69 3.50 16.33
N ILE A 156 -3.46 4.81 16.23
CA ILE A 156 -3.84 5.82 17.22
C ILE A 156 -5.09 6.52 16.71
N VAL A 157 -6.24 6.21 17.31
CA VAL A 157 -7.53 6.83 16.97
C VAL A 157 -7.77 7.99 17.90
N PHE A 158 -7.91 9.21 17.37
CA PHE A 158 -8.23 10.40 18.13
C PHE A 158 -9.74 10.58 18.33
N ASN A 159 -10.50 10.30 17.27
CA ASN A 159 -11.97 10.29 17.24
C ASN A 159 -12.47 9.52 16.01
N GLU A 160 -13.78 9.55 15.74
CA GLU A 160 -14.41 8.81 14.62
C GLU A 160 -13.86 9.20 13.23
N ASP A 161 -13.41 10.44 13.08
CA ASP A 161 -12.95 11.00 11.82
C ASP A 161 -11.42 11.01 11.66
N HIS A 162 -10.67 10.94 12.75
CA HIS A 162 -9.24 11.22 12.76
C HIS A 162 -8.42 10.09 13.39
N SER A 163 -7.40 9.66 12.68
CA SER A 163 -6.40 8.72 13.21
C SER A 163 -5.01 8.99 12.68
N LEU A 164 -4.02 8.50 13.42
CA LEU A 164 -2.61 8.50 13.03
C LEU A 164 -2.08 7.07 13.11
N TYR A 165 -1.37 6.67 12.08
CA TYR A 165 -0.72 5.37 12.01
C TYR A 165 0.79 5.54 11.79
N PRO A 166 1.59 5.76 12.86
CA PRO A 166 3.03 5.70 12.78
C PRO A 166 3.50 4.27 12.58
N MET A 167 4.57 4.10 11.80
CA MET A 167 5.18 2.81 11.54
C MET A 167 6.68 2.90 11.40
N ILE A 168 7.34 1.82 11.78
CA ILE A 168 8.77 1.59 11.63
C ILE A 168 8.99 0.19 11.10
N GLY A 169 10.00 0.02 10.29
CA GLY A 169 10.31 -1.30 9.74
C GLY A 169 11.61 -1.35 8.99
N ILE A 170 11.76 -2.44 8.28
CA ILE A 170 12.93 -2.74 7.46
C ILE A 170 12.50 -3.06 6.03
N VAL A 171 13.36 -2.66 5.10
CA VAL A 171 13.28 -3.04 3.69
C VAL A 171 14.52 -3.85 3.35
N HIS A 172 14.35 -4.97 2.70
CA HIS A 172 15.43 -5.88 2.33
C HIS A 172 15.32 -6.30 0.86
N ASP A 173 16.42 -6.22 0.15
CA ASP A 173 16.58 -6.81 -1.18
C ASP A 173 16.99 -8.29 -1.05
N TRP A 174 16.21 -9.22 -1.63
CA TRP A 174 16.47 -10.66 -1.54
C TRP A 174 17.76 -11.11 -2.23
N LYS A 175 18.33 -10.30 -3.08
CA LYS A 175 19.65 -10.61 -3.68
C LYS A 175 20.79 -10.50 -2.67
N PHE A 176 20.53 -10.09 -1.43
CA PHE A 176 21.50 -9.91 -0.35
C PHE A 176 22.69 -9.00 -0.70
N GLN A 177 22.58 -8.28 -1.80
CA GLN A 177 23.63 -7.36 -2.26
C GLN A 177 23.53 -6.01 -1.57
N ASN A 178 22.35 -5.65 -1.06
CA ASN A 178 22.12 -4.44 -0.29
C ASN A 178 21.86 -4.80 1.17
N PRO A 179 22.40 -4.02 2.10
CA PRO A 179 22.08 -4.21 3.52
C PRO A 179 20.58 -4.01 3.75
N VAL A 180 20.10 -4.60 4.82
CA VAL A 180 18.78 -4.30 5.37
C VAL A 180 18.73 -2.81 5.69
N ASP A 181 17.69 -2.13 5.23
CA ASP A 181 17.52 -0.70 5.41
C ASP A 181 16.36 -0.36 6.34
N LEU A 182 16.53 0.72 7.09
CA LEU A 182 15.48 1.24 7.96
C LEU A 182 14.45 2.02 7.15
N ALA A 183 13.19 1.87 7.53
CA ALA A 183 12.10 2.63 6.99
C ALA A 183 11.19 3.14 8.12
N VAL A 184 10.81 4.40 8.05
CA VAL A 184 9.90 5.03 9.02
C VAL A 184 8.89 5.90 8.31
N GLY A 185 7.70 6.02 8.88
CA GLY A 185 6.68 6.90 8.32
C GLY A 185 5.43 6.98 9.18
N ALA A 186 4.49 7.75 8.70
CA ALA A 186 3.18 7.87 9.31
C ALA A 186 2.11 8.15 8.27
N TRP A 187 0.90 7.66 8.55
CA TRP A 187 -0.34 8.05 7.88
C TRP A 187 -1.18 8.86 8.84
N TYR A 188 -1.66 9.99 8.37
CA TYR A 188 -2.74 10.70 9.02
C TYR A 188 -4.00 10.55 8.19
N THR A 189 -5.06 10.04 8.80
CA THR A 189 -6.34 9.84 8.14
C THR A 189 -7.38 10.78 8.68
N TRP A 190 -8.12 11.38 7.76
CA TRP A 190 -9.31 12.17 8.03
C TRP A 190 -10.47 11.63 7.17
N LYS A 191 -11.46 11.01 7.82
CA LYS A 191 -12.58 10.34 7.15
C LYS A 191 -12.08 9.33 6.11
N ASN A 192 -12.37 9.59 4.85
CA ASN A 192 -12.04 8.75 3.72
C ASN A 192 -10.70 9.10 3.05
N TYR A 193 -9.96 10.07 3.58
CA TYR A 193 -8.71 10.56 3.01
C TYR A 193 -7.54 10.29 3.94
N SER A 194 -6.38 9.97 3.38
CA SER A 194 -5.15 9.90 4.17
C SER A 194 -4.00 10.63 3.47
N VAL A 195 -3.11 11.18 4.28
CA VAL A 195 -1.86 11.77 3.84
C VAL A 195 -0.71 11.00 4.46
N TYR A 196 0.31 10.68 3.66
CA TYR A 196 1.48 9.93 4.11
C TYR A 196 2.75 10.74 4.03
N LEU A 197 3.61 10.53 5.00
CA LEU A 197 5.03 10.82 4.91
C LEU A 197 5.81 9.55 5.25
N TRP A 198 6.70 9.16 4.35
CA TRP A 198 7.45 7.92 4.45
C TRP A 198 8.89 8.13 4.04
N GLY A 199 9.83 7.59 4.80
CA GLY A 199 11.25 7.60 4.50
C GLY A 199 11.84 6.20 4.56
N ASN A 200 12.75 5.88 3.65
CA ASN A 200 13.54 4.67 3.65
C ASN A 200 14.91 4.92 3.02
N ASP A 201 15.76 3.91 2.97
CA ASP A 201 17.14 4.00 2.48
C ASP A 201 18.01 4.93 3.37
N PHE A 202 17.76 5.00 4.68
CA PHE A 202 18.45 5.91 5.61
C PHE A 202 19.93 5.59 5.80
N PHE A 203 20.33 4.34 5.53
CA PHE A 203 21.74 3.93 5.59
C PHE A 203 22.49 4.11 4.27
N LYS A 204 21.82 4.69 3.25
CA LYS A 204 22.41 5.08 1.96
C LYS A 204 22.69 6.58 1.94
N ASP A 205 23.60 7.01 1.08
CA ASP A 205 23.98 8.42 0.92
C ASP A 205 22.82 9.35 0.62
N ASN A 206 21.77 8.83 -0.03
CA ASN A 206 20.61 9.60 -0.44
C ASN A 206 19.31 8.87 -0.02
N PRO A 207 18.78 9.13 1.17
CA PRO A 207 17.53 8.53 1.63
C PRO A 207 16.37 8.88 0.70
N ARG A 208 15.44 7.97 0.55
CA ARG A 208 14.22 8.18 -0.23
C ARG A 208 13.13 8.74 0.67
N VAL A 209 12.48 9.79 0.22
CA VAL A 209 11.30 10.37 0.86
C VAL A 209 10.09 10.16 -0.06
N THR A 210 8.98 9.75 0.50
CA THR A 210 7.70 9.59 -0.20
C THR A 210 6.65 10.41 0.51
N VAL A 211 5.96 11.25 -0.25
CA VAL A 211 4.74 11.93 0.18
C VAL A 211 3.60 11.38 -0.66
N ALA A 212 2.50 11.04 -0.03
CA ALA A 212 1.36 10.47 -0.73
C ALA A 212 0.02 10.90 -0.14
N ILE A 213 -1.01 10.76 -0.95
CA ILE A 213 -2.41 10.97 -0.57
C ILE A 213 -3.20 9.77 -1.08
N ASP A 214 -4.15 9.30 -0.29
CA ASP A 214 -5.15 8.34 -0.75
C ASP A 214 -6.57 8.73 -0.36
N PHE A 215 -7.52 8.01 -0.96
CA PHE A 215 -8.92 8.06 -0.61
C PHE A 215 -9.60 6.71 -0.80
N THR A 216 -10.68 6.50 -0.05
CA THR A 216 -11.58 5.32 -0.22
C THR A 216 -13.03 5.75 -0.14
N PHE A 217 -13.83 5.34 -1.13
CA PHE A 217 -15.28 5.58 -1.18
C PHE A 217 -16.04 4.29 -1.42
#